data_c4b855a31a411adaf299d51669804182
#
_entry.id   c4b855a31a411adaf299d51669804182
#
_cell.length_a   1.000
_cell.length_b   1.000
_cell.length_c   1.000
_cell.angle_alpha   90.00
_cell.angle_beta   90.00
_cell.angle_gamma   90.00
#
_symmetry.space_group_name_H-M   'P 1'
#
loop_
_entity.id
_entity.type
_entity.pdbx_description
1 polymer ?
#
loop_
_entity_poly.entity_id
_entity_poly.type
_entity_poly.pdbx_seq_one_letter_code
_entity_poly.pdbx_strand_id
1 'polypeptide(L)'
;NIAYPLAALVQAVGTGIGMGGAVWISLYRGKGDREREEECLGNTLTTLFLGGLLLMAVLFALCGPVLRLSGAEGSVYGEAMVYIRILIGGSLLQLFATGFAPLIRNYEGAVTAMGSMIGGFLTNILLDFLFVAVYHKGVAGAAAATVIGQGVTVVPCILFMGSRIKGIRKEHFLLKKKQMLRIAGTGVSPFGLTISPFIVIMLINRSAYVYGGEAAVAAYAVISYVVAIVQLLLQGIGDGSQPLMSFYLGIGKPKQARTVRNMAYLFAAVTALANMGILCLLRSAVSGFFGASSSAFPIVAESMPVFTAGFLFIAFCRTTTSYFYATKQNLFSYLLVYGEPVLLFFLLTLGLPPVMKLEGVWLSVPITQSLLAVLGMALLRMEERSLPGYQYSPKND
;
A
#
# COMPACT_ATOMS: atom_id res chain seq x y z
N ASN A 1 18.48 4.28 -2.58
CA ASN A 1 17.88 3.30 -1.65
C ASN A 1 17.73 3.85 -0.21
N ILE A 2 18.67 4.67 0.32
CA ILE A 2 18.65 5.22 1.70
C ILE A 2 17.42 6.12 1.95
N ALA A 3 16.96 6.86 0.95
CA ALA A 3 15.80 7.77 1.06
C ALA A 3 14.43 7.08 0.91
N TYR A 4 14.40 5.85 0.39
CA TYR A 4 13.18 5.14 0.06
C TYR A 4 12.23 4.89 1.25
N PRO A 5 12.72 4.51 2.45
CA PRO A 5 11.85 4.33 3.61
C PRO A 5 11.08 5.60 4.02
N LEU A 6 11.68 6.78 3.81
CA LEU A 6 11.02 8.06 4.13
C LEU A 6 9.88 8.36 3.15
N ALA A 7 10.10 8.13 1.85
CA ALA A 7 9.06 8.27 0.84
C ALA A 7 7.89 7.28 1.06
N ALA A 8 8.23 6.04 1.43
CA ALA A 8 7.25 5.02 1.78
C ALA A 8 6.40 5.40 2.99
N LEU A 9 7.00 6.01 4.01
CA LEU A 9 6.27 6.49 5.19
C LEU A 9 5.26 7.58 4.81
N VAL A 10 5.66 8.56 3.98
CA VAL A 10 4.75 9.60 3.47
C VAL A 10 3.58 9.00 2.71
N GLN A 11 3.88 8.05 1.81
CA GLN A 11 2.86 7.32 1.06
C GLN A 11 1.90 6.56 1.97
N ALA A 12 2.43 5.85 2.97
CA ALA A 12 1.63 5.08 3.91
C ALA A 12 0.69 5.96 4.74
N VAL A 13 1.17 7.11 5.22
CA VAL A 13 0.36 8.07 5.98
C VAL A 13 -0.75 8.62 5.07
N GLY A 14 -0.44 9.04 3.85
CA GLY A 14 -1.43 9.53 2.89
C GLY A 14 -2.50 8.47 2.57
N THR A 15 -2.07 7.25 2.24
CA THR A 15 -2.98 6.12 1.97
C THR A 15 -3.83 5.78 3.18
N GLY A 16 -3.24 5.74 4.39
CA GLY A 16 -3.94 5.44 5.62
C GLY A 16 -5.04 6.47 5.92
N ILE A 17 -4.72 7.75 5.92
CA ILE A 17 -5.70 8.82 6.18
C ILE A 17 -6.78 8.84 5.08
N GLY A 18 -6.36 8.79 3.81
CA GLY A 18 -7.28 8.86 2.67
C GLY A 18 -8.25 7.68 2.63
N MET A 19 -7.77 6.44 2.78
CA MET A 19 -8.60 5.25 2.78
C MET A 19 -9.47 5.17 4.04
N GLY A 20 -8.90 5.53 5.21
CA GLY A 20 -9.67 5.60 6.46
C GLY A 20 -10.87 6.55 6.34
N GLY A 21 -10.68 7.73 5.76
CA GLY A 21 -11.76 8.66 5.47
C GLY A 21 -12.74 8.14 4.42
N ALA A 22 -12.22 7.57 3.33
CA ALA A 22 -13.02 7.05 2.23
C ALA A 22 -14.02 5.97 2.67
N VAL A 23 -13.62 5.06 3.55
CA VAL A 23 -14.51 4.02 4.12
C VAL A 23 -15.69 4.66 4.86
N TRP A 24 -15.43 5.62 5.75
CA TRP A 24 -16.49 6.27 6.52
C TRP A 24 -17.39 7.16 5.66
N ILE A 25 -16.82 7.86 4.67
CA ILE A 25 -17.59 8.65 3.68
C ILE A 25 -18.56 7.74 2.94
N SER A 26 -18.10 6.61 2.40
CA SER A 26 -18.95 5.67 1.68
C SER A 26 -20.06 5.07 2.56
N LEU A 27 -19.72 4.77 3.82
CA LEU A 27 -20.68 4.29 4.81
C LEU A 27 -21.77 5.33 5.11
N TYR A 28 -21.41 6.60 5.35
CA TYR A 28 -22.38 7.67 5.61
C TYR A 28 -23.23 7.97 4.39
N ARG A 29 -22.62 7.94 3.20
CA ARG A 29 -23.33 8.07 1.92
C ARG A 29 -24.37 6.95 1.75
N GLY A 30 -24.00 5.71 2.08
CA GLY A 30 -24.95 4.59 2.09
C GLY A 30 -26.10 4.77 3.09
N LYS A 31 -25.85 5.39 4.25
CA LYS A 31 -26.87 5.74 5.24
C LYS A 31 -27.77 6.91 4.83
N GLY A 32 -27.40 7.67 3.80
CA GLY A 32 -28.04 8.93 3.45
C GLY A 32 -27.75 10.07 4.43
N ASP A 33 -26.75 9.92 5.30
CA ASP A 33 -26.36 10.91 6.31
C ASP A 33 -25.33 11.89 5.71
N ARG A 34 -25.87 12.85 4.96
CA ARG A 34 -25.06 13.84 4.23
C ARG A 34 -24.24 14.73 5.16
N GLU A 35 -24.76 15.09 6.31
CA GLU A 35 -24.05 15.94 7.26
C GLU A 35 -22.78 15.27 7.79
N ARG A 36 -22.89 14.00 8.20
CA ARG A 36 -21.72 13.22 8.64
C ARG A 36 -20.76 12.86 7.50
N GLU A 37 -21.28 12.66 6.27
CA GLU A 37 -20.45 12.47 5.08
C GLU A 37 -19.56 13.70 4.86
N GLU A 38 -20.17 14.90 4.82
CA GLU A 38 -19.47 16.19 4.62
C GLU A 38 -18.47 16.48 5.78
N GLU A 39 -18.87 16.22 7.02
CA GLU A 39 -18.00 16.33 8.19
C GLU A 39 -16.79 15.38 8.10
N CYS A 40 -17.02 14.13 7.71
CA CYS A 40 -15.94 13.15 7.57
C CYS A 40 -14.98 13.57 6.44
N LEU A 41 -15.49 14.05 5.31
CA LEU A 41 -14.68 14.55 4.21
C LEU A 41 -13.83 15.74 4.66
N GLY A 42 -14.43 16.77 5.29
CA GLY A 42 -13.72 17.93 5.80
C GLY A 42 -12.63 17.56 6.78
N ASN A 43 -12.94 16.70 7.77
CA ASN A 43 -11.97 16.20 8.73
C ASN A 43 -10.83 15.40 8.06
N THR A 44 -11.13 14.58 7.04
CA THR A 44 -10.10 13.82 6.30
C THR A 44 -9.15 14.75 5.57
N LEU A 45 -9.68 15.75 4.86
CA LEU A 45 -8.87 16.74 4.13
C LEU A 45 -8.00 17.58 5.07
N THR A 46 -8.57 18.03 6.19
CA THR A 46 -7.82 18.79 7.20
C THR A 46 -6.74 17.92 7.85
N THR A 47 -7.03 16.64 8.13
CA THR A 47 -6.03 15.70 8.67
C THR A 47 -4.91 15.43 7.66
N LEU A 48 -5.23 15.28 6.37
CA LEU A 48 -4.22 15.14 5.30
C LEU A 48 -3.32 16.39 5.24
N PHE A 49 -3.90 17.58 5.32
CA PHE A 49 -3.14 18.83 5.24
C PHE A 49 -2.27 19.05 6.48
N LEU A 50 -2.87 19.09 7.67
CA LEU A 50 -2.15 19.37 8.93
C LEU A 50 -1.21 18.20 9.31
N GLY A 51 -1.65 16.97 9.14
CA GLY A 51 -0.83 15.78 9.34
C GLY A 51 0.34 15.72 8.36
N GLY A 52 0.13 16.13 7.11
CA GLY A 52 1.18 16.25 6.11
C GLY A 52 2.21 17.32 6.44
N LEU A 53 1.77 18.50 6.90
CA LEU A 53 2.67 19.56 7.35
C LEU A 53 3.49 19.12 8.58
N LEU A 54 2.84 18.48 9.54
CA LEU A 54 3.52 17.94 10.72
C LEU A 54 4.55 16.87 10.32
N LEU A 55 4.17 15.93 9.48
CA LEU A 55 5.06 14.87 8.98
C LEU A 55 6.25 15.49 8.23
N MET A 56 6.01 16.46 7.36
CA MET A 56 7.06 17.18 6.63
C MET A 56 8.06 17.84 7.59
N ALA A 57 7.57 18.53 8.63
CA ALA A 57 8.41 19.17 9.65
C ALA A 57 9.25 18.12 10.43
N VAL A 58 8.64 17.01 10.84
CA VAL A 58 9.31 15.90 11.53
C VAL A 58 10.39 15.28 10.64
N LEU A 59 10.07 15.03 9.36
CA LEU A 59 11.04 14.47 8.43
C LEU A 59 12.21 15.41 8.14
N PHE A 60 11.98 16.74 8.05
CA PHE A 60 13.08 17.72 7.96
C PHE A 60 13.98 17.70 9.19
N ALA A 61 13.41 17.57 10.38
CA ALA A 61 14.19 17.48 11.61
C ALA A 61 15.00 16.19 11.73
N LEU A 62 14.45 15.06 11.22
CA LEU A 62 15.04 13.74 11.35
C LEU A 62 15.91 13.31 10.15
N CYS A 63 15.89 14.01 9.01
CA CYS A 63 16.59 13.57 7.80
C CYS A 63 18.11 13.40 8.03
N GLY A 64 18.75 14.30 8.76
CA GLY A 64 20.18 14.21 9.07
C GLY A 64 20.52 12.99 9.93
N PRO A 65 19.91 12.83 11.13
CA PRO A 65 20.08 11.65 11.96
C PRO A 65 19.81 10.34 11.23
N VAL A 66 18.71 10.24 10.46
CA VAL A 66 18.35 9.04 9.72
C VAL A 66 19.42 8.68 8.68
N LEU A 67 19.93 9.64 7.92
CA LEU A 67 21.00 9.39 6.95
C LEU A 67 22.28 8.86 7.60
N ARG A 68 22.69 9.44 8.74
CA ARG A 68 23.87 8.97 9.47
C ARG A 68 23.69 7.55 10.01
N LEU A 69 22.52 7.25 10.58
CA LEU A 69 22.17 5.90 11.05
C LEU A 69 22.12 4.86 9.90
N SER A 70 21.81 5.30 8.69
CA SER A 70 21.82 4.46 7.48
C SER A 70 23.22 4.28 6.87
N GLY A 71 24.27 4.80 7.53
CA GLY A 71 25.65 4.64 7.08
C GLY A 71 26.06 5.57 5.93
N ALA A 72 25.33 6.67 5.70
CA ALA A 72 25.73 7.65 4.68
C ALA A 72 26.87 8.53 5.22
N GLU A 73 28.01 8.52 4.51
CA GLU A 73 29.20 9.31 4.88
C GLU A 73 29.78 10.05 3.65
N GLY A 74 30.58 11.07 3.88
CA GLY A 74 31.32 11.79 2.85
C GLY A 74 30.43 12.39 1.74
N SER A 75 30.79 12.18 0.49
CA SER A 75 30.07 12.68 -0.68
C SER A 75 28.67 12.08 -0.81
N VAL A 76 28.50 10.81 -0.43
CA VAL A 76 27.22 10.10 -0.45
C VAL A 76 26.21 10.76 0.49
N TYR A 77 26.65 11.22 1.68
CA TYR A 77 25.81 11.96 2.59
C TYR A 77 25.31 13.27 1.99
N GLY A 78 26.20 14.03 1.31
CA GLY A 78 25.84 15.28 0.66
C GLY A 78 24.76 15.10 -0.42
N GLU A 79 24.97 14.16 -1.32
CA GLU A 79 24.02 13.85 -2.40
C GLU A 79 22.68 13.31 -1.87
N ALA A 80 22.73 12.40 -0.89
CA ALA A 80 21.52 11.87 -0.25
C ALA A 80 20.75 12.95 0.50
N MET A 81 21.44 13.91 1.13
CA MET A 81 20.81 15.03 1.83
C MET A 81 20.09 15.96 0.85
N VAL A 82 20.69 16.28 -0.31
CA VAL A 82 20.03 17.08 -1.35
C VAL A 82 18.78 16.36 -1.84
N TYR A 83 18.89 15.08 -2.18
CA TYR A 83 17.79 14.25 -2.65
C TYR A 83 16.62 14.22 -1.64
N ILE A 84 16.93 13.89 -0.40
CA ILE A 84 15.91 13.77 0.67
C ILE A 84 15.23 15.10 0.94
N ARG A 85 15.98 16.22 1.00
CA ARG A 85 15.38 17.54 1.26
C ARG A 85 14.38 17.95 0.18
N ILE A 86 14.67 17.67 -1.09
CA ILE A 86 13.76 17.92 -2.20
C ILE A 86 12.50 17.06 -2.05
N LEU A 87 12.65 15.76 -1.75
CA LEU A 87 11.51 14.86 -1.55
C LEU A 87 10.66 15.26 -0.34
N ILE A 88 11.29 15.64 0.77
CA ILE A 88 10.54 16.10 1.97
C ILE A 88 9.79 17.39 1.64
N GLY A 89 10.40 18.33 0.91
CA GLY A 89 9.72 19.54 0.43
C GLY A 89 8.49 19.24 -0.43
N GLY A 90 8.56 18.17 -1.23
CA GLY A 90 7.44 17.66 -2.04
C GLY A 90 6.52 16.68 -1.32
N SER A 91 6.79 16.32 -0.08
CA SER A 91 6.07 15.25 0.64
C SER A 91 4.56 15.53 0.80
N LEU A 92 4.17 16.79 0.91
CA LEU A 92 2.76 17.18 0.96
C LEU A 92 2.03 16.83 -0.34
N LEU A 93 2.67 17.01 -1.51
CA LEU A 93 2.11 16.61 -2.80
C LEU A 93 1.97 15.09 -2.88
N GLN A 94 2.99 14.34 -2.45
CA GLN A 94 2.94 12.87 -2.41
C GLN A 94 1.81 12.38 -1.49
N LEU A 95 1.68 12.98 -0.31
CA LEU A 95 0.64 12.62 0.65
C LEU A 95 -0.76 12.90 0.10
N PHE A 96 -0.96 14.03 -0.61
CA PHE A 96 -2.22 14.31 -1.29
C PHE A 96 -2.47 13.38 -2.48
N ALA A 97 -1.45 13.06 -3.29
CA ALA A 97 -1.60 12.13 -4.41
C ALA A 97 -2.13 10.77 -3.95
N THR A 98 -1.57 10.23 -2.86
CA THR A 98 -1.98 8.94 -2.31
C THR A 98 -3.28 9.00 -1.49
N GLY A 99 -3.51 10.11 -0.78
CA GLY A 99 -4.71 10.30 0.05
C GLY A 99 -5.98 10.64 -0.73
N PHE A 100 -5.87 11.37 -1.85
CA PHE A 100 -7.04 11.70 -2.68
C PHE A 100 -7.53 10.53 -3.52
N ALA A 101 -6.66 9.64 -3.96
CA ALA A 101 -7.05 8.53 -4.82
C ALA A 101 -8.21 7.68 -4.24
N PRO A 102 -8.19 7.21 -2.97
CA PRO A 102 -9.33 6.50 -2.40
C PRO A 102 -10.56 7.40 -2.22
N LEU A 103 -10.40 8.68 -1.87
CA LEU A 103 -11.53 9.61 -1.74
C LEU A 103 -12.24 9.79 -3.08
N ILE A 104 -11.49 10.03 -4.15
CA ILE A 104 -12.03 10.23 -5.51
C ILE A 104 -12.76 8.96 -5.98
N ARG A 105 -12.20 7.78 -5.74
CA ARG A 105 -12.87 6.50 -6.06
C ARG A 105 -14.22 6.37 -5.37
N ASN A 106 -14.34 6.84 -4.14
CA ASN A 106 -15.61 6.80 -3.40
C ASN A 106 -16.66 7.81 -3.92
N TYR A 107 -16.25 8.80 -4.70
CA TYR A 107 -17.14 9.74 -5.42
C TYR A 107 -17.27 9.40 -6.91
N GLU A 108 -17.14 8.13 -7.29
CA GLU A 108 -17.31 7.63 -8.67
C GLU A 108 -16.25 8.17 -9.66
N GLY A 109 -15.17 8.76 -9.14
CA GLY A 109 -14.09 9.32 -9.92
C GLY A 109 -12.93 8.34 -10.21
N ALA A 110 -13.17 7.03 -10.28
CA ALA A 110 -12.12 6.04 -10.47
C ALA A 110 -11.24 6.31 -11.71
N VAL A 111 -11.85 6.73 -12.82
CA VAL A 111 -11.13 7.11 -14.05
C VAL A 111 -10.24 8.33 -13.82
N THR A 112 -10.73 9.34 -13.10
CA THR A 112 -9.94 10.53 -12.76
C THR A 112 -8.76 10.16 -11.86
N ALA A 113 -8.96 9.34 -10.83
CA ALA A 113 -7.89 8.89 -9.96
C ALA A 113 -6.81 8.12 -10.75
N MET A 114 -7.24 7.18 -11.61
CA MET A 114 -6.34 6.39 -12.44
C MET A 114 -5.58 7.28 -13.45
N GLY A 115 -6.28 8.14 -14.18
CA GLY A 115 -5.68 9.03 -15.18
C GLY A 115 -4.68 10.01 -14.56
N SER A 116 -4.98 10.55 -13.37
CA SER A 116 -4.07 11.42 -12.62
C SER A 116 -2.78 10.69 -12.24
N MET A 117 -2.89 9.45 -11.73
CA MET A 117 -1.73 8.65 -11.35
C MET A 117 -0.88 8.26 -12.56
N ILE A 118 -1.50 7.85 -13.68
CA ILE A 118 -0.79 7.53 -14.92
C ILE A 118 -0.10 8.78 -15.47
N GLY A 119 -0.78 9.93 -15.52
CA GLY A 119 -0.20 11.21 -15.97
C GLY A 119 1.01 11.62 -15.14
N GLY A 120 0.91 11.54 -13.81
CA GLY A 120 2.04 11.83 -12.92
C GLY A 120 3.20 10.86 -13.09
N PHE A 121 2.92 9.56 -13.25
CA PHE A 121 3.96 8.56 -13.47
C PHE A 121 4.69 8.75 -14.81
N LEU A 122 3.96 8.99 -15.90
CA LEU A 122 4.56 9.27 -17.20
C LEU A 122 5.37 10.56 -17.19
N THR A 123 4.88 11.61 -16.50
CA THR A 123 5.63 12.86 -16.30
C THR A 123 6.92 12.60 -15.52
N ASN A 124 6.87 11.81 -14.46
CA ASN A 124 8.06 11.46 -13.70
C ASN A 124 9.10 10.76 -14.58
N ILE A 125 8.72 9.71 -15.34
CA ILE A 125 9.63 9.01 -16.25
C ILE A 125 10.27 9.96 -17.27
N LEU A 126 9.44 10.82 -17.90
CA LEU A 126 9.94 11.78 -18.88
C LEU A 126 10.92 12.77 -18.27
N LEU A 127 10.60 13.32 -17.09
CA LEU A 127 11.46 14.28 -16.41
C LEU A 127 12.72 13.63 -15.83
N ASP A 128 12.65 12.38 -15.35
CA ASP A 128 13.83 11.61 -14.95
C ASP A 128 14.80 11.47 -16.12
N PHE A 129 14.29 11.09 -17.29
CA PHE A 129 15.11 11.02 -18.49
C PHE A 129 15.74 12.39 -18.83
N LEU A 130 14.94 13.45 -18.87
CA LEU A 130 15.42 14.79 -19.20
C LEU A 130 16.43 15.32 -18.17
N PHE A 131 16.11 15.24 -16.87
CA PHE A 131 16.94 15.85 -15.84
C PHE A 131 18.21 15.04 -15.56
N VAL A 132 18.13 13.72 -15.60
CA VAL A 132 19.28 12.86 -15.29
C VAL A 132 20.10 12.56 -16.53
N ALA A 133 19.49 12.09 -17.63
CA ALA A 133 20.22 11.67 -18.81
C ALA A 133 20.63 12.84 -19.73
N VAL A 134 19.75 13.84 -19.93
CA VAL A 134 20.01 14.94 -20.87
C VAL A 134 20.70 16.13 -20.18
N TYR A 135 20.14 16.59 -19.05
CA TYR A 135 20.67 17.77 -18.35
C TYR A 135 21.72 17.45 -17.27
N HIS A 136 22.01 16.18 -17.02
CA HIS A 136 23.01 15.69 -16.06
C HIS A 136 22.87 16.29 -14.64
N LYS A 137 21.63 16.51 -14.19
CA LYS A 137 21.34 17.07 -12.85
C LYS A 137 21.50 16.06 -11.71
N GLY A 138 21.90 14.81 -12.01
CA GLY A 138 22.13 13.76 -11.02
C GLY A 138 20.93 13.50 -10.11
N VAL A 139 21.21 13.25 -8.85
CA VAL A 139 20.18 12.90 -7.85
C VAL A 139 19.18 14.02 -7.56
N ALA A 140 19.60 15.27 -7.68
CA ALA A 140 18.70 16.42 -7.52
C ALA A 140 17.66 16.49 -8.64
N GLY A 141 18.07 16.14 -9.88
CA GLY A 141 17.17 16.04 -11.02
C GLY A 141 16.10 14.96 -10.82
N ALA A 142 16.51 13.77 -10.37
CA ALA A 142 15.61 12.66 -10.08
C ALA A 142 14.59 13.02 -8.97
N ALA A 143 15.05 13.66 -7.89
CA ALA A 143 14.15 14.11 -6.83
C ALA A 143 13.13 15.16 -7.33
N ALA A 144 13.60 16.13 -8.15
CA ALA A 144 12.73 17.14 -8.73
C ALA A 144 11.68 16.53 -9.67
N ALA A 145 12.08 15.58 -10.53
CA ALA A 145 11.18 14.85 -11.43
C ALA A 145 10.07 14.12 -10.65
N THR A 146 10.43 13.48 -9.54
CA THR A 146 9.48 12.81 -8.65
C THR A 146 8.47 13.81 -8.06
N VAL A 147 8.93 14.93 -7.52
CA VAL A 147 8.05 15.95 -6.91
C VAL A 147 7.11 16.58 -7.96
N ILE A 148 7.61 16.88 -9.16
CA ILE A 148 6.79 17.41 -10.25
C ILE A 148 5.75 16.38 -10.69
N GLY A 149 6.12 15.10 -10.83
CA GLY A 149 5.17 14.01 -11.13
C GLY A 149 4.06 13.89 -10.10
N GLN A 150 4.37 14.03 -8.81
CA GLN A 150 3.37 14.08 -7.73
C GLN A 150 2.46 15.31 -7.87
N GLY A 151 3.02 16.48 -8.23
CA GLY A 151 2.24 17.69 -8.51
C GLY A 151 1.24 17.48 -9.65
N VAL A 152 1.67 16.87 -10.75
CA VAL A 152 0.81 16.53 -11.91
C VAL A 152 -0.30 15.57 -11.48
N THR A 153 -0.03 14.60 -10.61
CA THR A 153 -1.06 13.72 -10.05
C THR A 153 -2.08 14.49 -9.20
N VAL A 154 -1.61 15.42 -8.38
CA VAL A 154 -2.48 16.13 -7.40
C VAL A 154 -3.40 17.13 -8.05
N VAL A 155 -2.99 17.82 -9.12
CA VAL A 155 -3.79 18.89 -9.75
C VAL A 155 -5.19 18.42 -10.21
N PRO A 156 -5.33 17.36 -11.01
CA PRO A 156 -6.66 16.86 -11.37
C PRO A 156 -7.45 16.35 -10.15
N CYS A 157 -6.76 15.80 -9.15
CA CYS A 157 -7.40 15.36 -7.91
C CYS A 157 -8.00 16.55 -7.13
N ILE A 158 -7.28 17.67 -7.01
CA ILE A 158 -7.78 18.90 -6.38
C ILE A 158 -8.98 19.46 -7.15
N LEU A 159 -8.89 19.51 -8.48
CA LEU A 159 -10.00 20.01 -9.31
C LEU A 159 -11.26 19.16 -9.14
N PHE A 160 -11.12 17.84 -9.14
CA PHE A 160 -12.23 16.91 -8.89
C PHE A 160 -12.81 17.09 -7.49
N MET A 161 -11.96 17.07 -6.46
CA MET A 161 -12.39 17.25 -5.07
C MET A 161 -12.96 18.64 -4.82
N GLY A 162 -12.43 19.68 -5.44
CA GLY A 162 -12.94 21.05 -5.36
C GLY A 162 -14.41 21.17 -5.74
N SER A 163 -14.85 20.41 -6.75
CA SER A 163 -16.26 20.34 -7.14
C SER A 163 -17.16 19.69 -6.07
N ARG A 164 -16.62 18.75 -5.29
CA ARG A 164 -17.34 18.04 -4.22
C ARG A 164 -17.33 18.80 -2.90
N ILE A 165 -16.33 19.64 -2.67
CA ILE A 165 -16.19 20.46 -1.46
C ILE A 165 -17.07 21.73 -1.55
N LYS A 166 -17.43 22.15 -2.78
CA LYS A 166 -18.23 23.34 -3.02
C LYS A 166 -19.60 23.24 -2.32
N GLY A 167 -19.82 24.11 -1.33
CA GLY A 167 -21.04 24.14 -0.51
C GLY A 167 -20.92 23.46 0.86
N ILE A 168 -19.81 22.79 1.17
CA ILE A 168 -19.56 22.25 2.50
C ILE A 168 -19.32 23.42 3.47
N ARG A 169 -19.95 23.36 4.66
CA ARG A 169 -19.79 24.37 5.70
C ARG A 169 -18.37 24.37 6.25
N LYS A 170 -17.83 25.55 6.53
CA LYS A 170 -16.47 25.71 7.09
C LYS A 170 -16.26 24.95 8.41
N GLU A 171 -17.30 24.83 9.22
CA GLU A 171 -17.29 24.08 10.49
C GLU A 171 -16.98 22.60 10.34
N HIS A 172 -17.26 21.98 9.16
CA HIS A 172 -16.96 20.58 8.88
C HIS A 172 -15.45 20.31 8.69
N PHE A 173 -14.67 21.37 8.45
CA PHE A 173 -13.20 21.28 8.39
C PHE A 173 -12.52 21.39 9.76
N LEU A 174 -13.26 21.73 10.82
CA LEU A 174 -12.74 21.71 12.18
C LEU A 174 -12.53 20.27 12.64
N LEU A 175 -11.32 19.98 13.14
CA LEU A 175 -10.97 18.65 13.58
C LEU A 175 -11.81 18.21 14.78
N LYS A 176 -12.56 17.12 14.60
CA LYS A 176 -13.34 16.49 15.66
C LYS A 176 -12.65 15.19 16.09
N LYS A 177 -12.28 15.08 17.37
CA LYS A 177 -11.58 13.93 17.92
C LYS A 177 -12.25 12.59 17.56
N LYS A 178 -13.57 12.53 17.61
CA LYS A 178 -14.33 11.32 17.27
C LYS A 178 -14.11 10.90 15.81
N GLN A 179 -14.13 11.84 14.86
CA GLN A 179 -13.90 11.56 13.44
C GLN A 179 -12.44 11.20 13.17
N MET A 180 -11.51 11.90 13.78
CA MET A 180 -10.08 11.58 13.66
C MET A 180 -9.77 10.15 14.12
N LEU A 181 -10.33 9.72 15.28
CA LEU A 181 -10.14 8.35 15.78
C LEU A 181 -10.76 7.30 14.85
N ARG A 182 -11.91 7.60 14.23
CA ARG A 182 -12.53 6.72 13.24
C ARG A 182 -11.69 6.59 11.98
N ILE A 183 -11.22 7.72 11.44
CA ILE A 183 -10.36 7.76 10.25
C ILE A 183 -9.05 7.02 10.55
N ALA A 184 -8.40 7.33 11.66
CA ALA A 184 -7.15 6.69 12.04
C ALA A 184 -7.34 5.17 12.28
N GLY A 185 -8.36 4.78 13.06
CA GLY A 185 -8.61 3.37 13.34
C GLY A 185 -8.83 2.54 12.08
N THR A 186 -9.57 3.04 11.09
CA THR A 186 -9.72 2.33 9.81
C THR A 186 -8.46 2.43 8.95
N GLY A 187 -7.77 3.57 9.00
CA GLY A 187 -6.58 3.88 8.21
C GLY A 187 -5.31 3.11 8.59
N VAL A 188 -5.22 2.56 9.82
CA VAL A 188 -4.08 1.76 10.28
C VAL A 188 -3.84 0.54 9.38
N SER A 189 -4.88 -0.11 8.85
CA SER A 189 -4.70 -1.25 7.94
C SER A 189 -4.13 -0.85 6.57
N PRO A 190 -4.68 0.11 5.83
CA PRO A 190 -4.08 0.60 4.59
C PRO A 190 -2.67 1.18 4.78
N PHE A 191 -2.41 1.85 5.90
CA PHE A 191 -1.07 2.26 6.29
C PHE A 191 -0.13 1.04 6.39
N GLY A 192 -0.54 0.01 7.13
CA GLY A 192 0.22 -1.22 7.30
C GLY A 192 0.45 -1.96 5.99
N LEU A 193 -0.56 -2.04 5.11
CA LEU A 193 -0.43 -2.64 3.77
C LEU A 193 0.64 -1.95 2.91
N THR A 194 0.90 -0.67 3.15
CA THR A 194 1.95 0.09 2.44
C THR A 194 3.33 -0.11 3.09
N ILE A 195 3.41 -0.21 4.41
CA ILE A 195 4.68 -0.32 5.15
C ILE A 195 5.16 -1.76 5.30
N SER A 196 4.26 -2.73 5.52
CA SER A 196 4.60 -4.13 5.76
C SER A 196 5.53 -4.74 4.70
N PRO A 197 5.36 -4.50 3.39
CA PRO A 197 6.25 -5.03 2.35
C PRO A 197 7.72 -4.64 2.55
N PHE A 198 8.01 -3.46 3.11
CA PHE A 198 9.39 -3.04 3.38
C PHE A 198 10.02 -3.86 4.49
N ILE A 199 9.24 -4.15 5.54
CA ILE A 199 9.70 -5.00 6.64
C ILE A 199 9.96 -6.41 6.13
N VAL A 200 9.05 -6.94 5.30
CA VAL A 200 9.17 -8.25 4.66
C VAL A 200 10.44 -8.33 3.80
N ILE A 201 10.68 -7.34 2.93
CA ILE A 201 11.88 -7.27 2.08
C ILE A 201 13.15 -7.25 2.93
N MET A 202 13.17 -6.48 4.01
CA MET A 202 14.32 -6.39 4.91
C MET A 202 14.61 -7.74 5.61
N LEU A 203 13.58 -8.42 6.10
CA LEU A 203 13.69 -9.72 6.75
C LEU A 203 14.23 -10.78 5.79
N ILE A 204 13.68 -10.84 4.57
CA ILE A 204 14.10 -11.81 3.56
C ILE A 204 15.52 -11.52 3.08
N ASN A 205 15.87 -10.24 2.79
CA ASN A 205 17.22 -9.87 2.38
C ASN A 205 18.27 -10.29 3.41
N ARG A 206 18.00 -10.04 4.70
CA ARG A 206 18.92 -10.47 5.78
C ARG A 206 19.10 -12.00 5.80
N SER A 207 18.01 -12.75 5.70
CA SER A 207 18.05 -14.20 5.71
C SER A 207 18.70 -14.76 4.44
N ALA A 208 18.40 -14.19 3.27
CA ALA A 208 19.02 -14.56 2.01
C ALA A 208 20.54 -14.33 2.01
N TYR A 209 20.99 -13.22 2.61
CA TYR A 209 22.43 -12.97 2.79
C TYR A 209 23.11 -14.03 3.66
N VAL A 210 22.48 -14.36 4.81
CA VAL A 210 23.05 -15.35 5.76
C VAL A 210 23.15 -16.74 5.15
N TYR A 211 22.15 -17.18 4.38
CA TYR A 211 22.06 -18.55 3.89
C TYR A 211 22.48 -18.75 2.41
N GLY A 212 22.61 -17.66 1.64
CA GLY A 212 22.95 -17.75 0.20
C GLY A 212 23.88 -16.65 -0.30
N GLY A 213 24.36 -15.76 0.59
CA GLY A 213 25.33 -14.71 0.26
C GLY A 213 24.78 -13.63 -0.70
N GLU A 214 25.68 -12.91 -1.35
CA GLU A 214 25.35 -11.79 -2.25
C GLU A 214 24.53 -12.21 -3.46
N ALA A 215 24.79 -13.42 -4.01
CA ALA A 215 24.05 -13.92 -5.16
C ALA A 215 22.55 -14.13 -4.83
N ALA A 216 22.22 -14.62 -3.64
CA ALA A 216 20.85 -14.80 -3.19
C ALA A 216 20.15 -13.45 -2.95
N VAL A 217 20.85 -12.45 -2.42
CA VAL A 217 20.31 -11.09 -2.26
C VAL A 217 20.04 -10.44 -3.63
N ALA A 218 20.97 -10.58 -4.59
CA ALA A 218 20.79 -10.10 -5.94
C ALA A 218 19.60 -10.79 -6.65
N ALA A 219 19.45 -12.10 -6.48
CA ALA A 219 18.32 -12.85 -6.99
C ALA A 219 16.99 -12.38 -6.36
N TYR A 220 16.95 -12.20 -5.04
CA TYR A 220 15.76 -11.72 -4.36
C TYR A 220 15.39 -10.28 -4.76
N ALA A 221 16.34 -9.42 -5.06
CA ALA A 221 16.07 -8.09 -5.58
C ALA A 221 15.20 -8.16 -6.85
N VAL A 222 15.55 -9.02 -7.82
CA VAL A 222 14.75 -9.24 -9.03
C VAL A 222 13.37 -9.81 -8.70
N ILE A 223 13.32 -10.87 -7.88
CA ILE A 223 12.07 -11.51 -7.49
C ILE A 223 11.15 -10.52 -6.77
N SER A 224 11.68 -9.71 -5.87
CA SER A 224 10.89 -8.74 -5.09
C SER A 224 10.21 -7.67 -5.94
N TYR A 225 10.86 -7.19 -7.03
CA TYR A 225 10.24 -6.27 -7.97
C TYR A 225 9.03 -6.90 -8.69
N VAL A 226 9.18 -8.13 -9.16
CA VAL A 226 8.11 -8.85 -9.83
C VAL A 226 6.95 -9.13 -8.89
N VAL A 227 7.25 -9.63 -7.69
CA VAL A 227 6.25 -9.90 -6.66
C VAL A 227 5.52 -8.63 -6.24
N ALA A 228 6.23 -7.49 -6.12
CA ALA A 228 5.62 -6.22 -5.78
C ALA A 228 4.60 -5.75 -6.83
N ILE A 229 4.89 -5.91 -8.13
CA ILE A 229 3.94 -5.60 -9.21
C ILE A 229 2.66 -6.42 -9.06
N VAL A 230 2.78 -7.73 -8.85
CA VAL A 230 1.62 -8.62 -8.67
C VAL A 230 0.84 -8.25 -7.41
N GLN A 231 1.52 -7.95 -6.30
CA GLN A 231 0.87 -7.52 -5.07
C GLN A 231 0.09 -6.21 -5.24
N LEU A 232 0.63 -5.25 -6.01
CA LEU A 232 -0.08 -4.00 -6.31
C LEU A 232 -1.34 -4.23 -7.15
N LEU A 233 -1.30 -5.14 -8.14
CA LEU A 233 -2.49 -5.53 -8.91
C LEU A 233 -3.57 -6.15 -8.02
N LEU A 234 -3.18 -7.09 -7.17
CA LEU A 234 -4.09 -7.78 -6.25
C LEU A 234 -4.66 -6.82 -5.19
N GLN A 235 -3.85 -5.90 -4.65
CA GLN A 235 -4.30 -4.86 -3.74
C GLN A 235 -5.28 -3.90 -4.43
N GLY A 236 -5.02 -3.54 -5.70
CA GLY A 236 -5.91 -2.67 -6.49
C GLY A 236 -7.32 -3.25 -6.66
N ILE A 237 -7.47 -4.58 -6.75
CA ILE A 237 -8.79 -5.25 -6.79
C ILE A 237 -9.52 -5.05 -5.46
N GLY A 238 -8.85 -5.27 -4.34
CA GLY A 238 -9.40 -5.05 -3.00
C GLY A 238 -9.82 -3.59 -2.77
N ASP A 239 -8.91 -2.65 -3.06
CA ASP A 239 -9.14 -1.22 -2.89
C ASP A 239 -10.21 -0.66 -3.84
N GLY A 240 -10.31 -1.23 -5.06
CA GLY A 240 -11.34 -0.85 -6.03
C GLY A 240 -12.74 -1.32 -5.63
N SER A 241 -12.84 -2.42 -4.90
CA SER A 241 -14.12 -2.96 -4.41
C SER A 241 -14.57 -2.33 -3.08
N GLN A 242 -13.66 -1.69 -2.33
CA GLN A 242 -13.92 -1.08 -1.02
C GLN A 242 -15.11 -0.10 -1.02
N PRO A 243 -15.25 0.84 -2.00
CA PRO A 243 -16.36 1.79 -1.98
C PRO A 243 -17.72 1.12 -1.95
N LEU A 244 -17.90 0.07 -2.76
CA LEU A 244 -19.16 -0.68 -2.83
C LEU A 244 -19.42 -1.47 -1.55
N MET A 245 -18.40 -2.12 -0.99
CA MET A 245 -18.53 -2.88 0.26
C MET A 245 -18.97 -1.97 1.41
N SER A 246 -18.33 -0.80 1.57
CA SER A 246 -18.66 0.16 2.61
C SER A 246 -20.04 0.80 2.38
N PHE A 247 -20.40 1.10 1.14
CA PHE A 247 -21.71 1.64 0.77
C PHE A 247 -22.83 0.65 1.10
N TYR A 248 -22.70 -0.63 0.68
CA TYR A 248 -23.69 -1.66 0.98
C TYR A 248 -23.84 -1.91 2.48
N LEU A 249 -22.76 -1.82 3.24
CA LEU A 249 -22.84 -1.86 4.69
C LEU A 249 -23.64 -0.64 5.23
N GLY A 250 -23.43 0.54 4.66
CA GLY A 250 -24.12 1.78 5.03
C GLY A 250 -25.64 1.68 4.85
N ILE A 251 -26.11 1.13 3.74
CA ILE A 251 -27.54 0.92 3.47
C ILE A 251 -28.15 -0.29 4.22
N GLY A 252 -27.40 -0.94 5.11
CA GLY A 252 -27.88 -2.09 5.87
C GLY A 252 -28.01 -3.38 5.07
N LYS A 253 -27.26 -3.53 3.98
CA LYS A 253 -27.28 -4.72 3.11
C LYS A 253 -25.97 -5.51 3.13
N PRO A 254 -25.59 -6.12 4.28
CA PRO A 254 -24.30 -6.82 4.41
C PRO A 254 -24.16 -8.01 3.44
N LYS A 255 -25.26 -8.62 3.02
CA LYS A 255 -25.22 -9.71 2.01
C LYS A 255 -24.67 -9.21 0.67
N GLN A 256 -25.04 -8.00 0.22
CA GLN A 256 -24.53 -7.40 -1.00
C GLN A 256 -23.03 -7.05 -0.86
N ALA A 257 -22.60 -6.55 0.31
CA ALA A 257 -21.18 -6.32 0.56
C ALA A 257 -20.36 -7.63 0.43
N ARG A 258 -20.89 -8.76 0.93
CA ARG A 258 -20.28 -10.09 0.74
C ARG A 258 -20.30 -10.56 -0.71
N THR A 259 -21.33 -10.24 -1.47
CA THR A 259 -21.37 -10.54 -2.92
C THR A 259 -20.25 -9.80 -3.64
N VAL A 260 -20.05 -8.50 -3.35
CA VAL A 260 -18.93 -7.72 -3.91
C VAL A 260 -17.58 -8.32 -3.51
N ARG A 261 -17.41 -8.72 -2.24
CA ARG A 261 -16.22 -9.43 -1.76
C ARG A 261 -15.96 -10.71 -2.58
N ASN A 262 -16.99 -11.52 -2.77
CA ASN A 262 -16.85 -12.79 -3.49
C ASN A 262 -16.49 -12.57 -4.98
N MET A 263 -17.05 -11.55 -5.62
CA MET A 263 -16.62 -11.13 -6.96
C MET A 263 -15.16 -10.67 -6.97
N ALA A 264 -14.75 -9.88 -5.98
CA ALA A 264 -13.35 -9.47 -5.84
C ALA A 264 -12.41 -10.66 -5.65
N TYR A 265 -12.80 -11.70 -4.89
CA TYR A 265 -12.04 -12.96 -4.80
C TYR A 265 -11.86 -13.63 -6.15
N LEU A 266 -12.94 -13.73 -6.95
CA LEU A 266 -12.86 -14.33 -8.27
C LEU A 266 -11.88 -13.58 -9.17
N PHE A 267 -12.00 -12.25 -9.25
CA PHE A 267 -11.08 -11.43 -10.04
C PHE A 267 -9.63 -11.53 -9.53
N ALA A 268 -9.43 -11.50 -8.22
CA ALA A 268 -8.11 -11.63 -7.62
C ALA A 268 -7.50 -13.03 -7.89
N ALA A 269 -8.30 -14.10 -7.81
CA ALA A 269 -7.84 -15.45 -8.10
C ALA A 269 -7.47 -15.61 -9.58
N VAL A 270 -8.29 -15.11 -10.51
CA VAL A 270 -7.98 -15.13 -11.95
C VAL A 270 -6.70 -14.35 -12.24
N THR A 271 -6.55 -13.15 -11.65
CA THR A 271 -5.34 -12.32 -11.78
C THR A 271 -4.12 -13.04 -11.22
N ALA A 272 -4.23 -13.67 -10.04
CA ALA A 272 -3.14 -14.42 -9.43
C ALA A 272 -2.71 -15.62 -10.28
N LEU A 273 -3.68 -16.41 -10.79
CA LEU A 273 -3.40 -17.56 -11.66
C LEU A 273 -2.77 -17.15 -12.99
N ALA A 274 -3.27 -16.09 -13.61
CA ALA A 274 -2.70 -15.55 -14.84
C ALA A 274 -1.23 -15.11 -14.64
N ASN A 275 -0.96 -14.33 -13.57
CA ASN A 275 0.41 -13.91 -13.27
C ASN A 275 1.31 -15.10 -12.89
N MET A 276 0.81 -16.07 -12.13
CA MET A 276 1.54 -17.31 -11.83
C MET A 276 1.94 -18.04 -13.12
N GLY A 277 0.99 -18.25 -14.05
CA GLY A 277 1.25 -18.90 -15.32
C GLY A 277 2.27 -18.14 -16.17
N ILE A 278 2.09 -16.83 -16.33
CA ILE A 278 3.01 -15.96 -17.11
C ILE A 278 4.42 -16.01 -16.52
N LEU A 279 4.56 -15.86 -15.21
CA LEU A 279 5.87 -15.81 -14.57
C LEU A 279 6.57 -17.16 -14.50
N CYS A 280 5.83 -18.26 -14.37
CA CYS A 280 6.41 -19.60 -14.49
C CYS A 280 6.91 -19.88 -15.91
N LEU A 281 6.17 -19.47 -16.94
CA LEU A 281 6.58 -19.62 -18.34
C LEU A 281 7.77 -18.73 -18.71
N LEU A 282 7.77 -17.49 -18.21
CA LEU A 282 8.79 -16.47 -18.56
C LEU A 282 9.93 -16.37 -17.52
N ARG A 283 10.06 -17.34 -16.59
CA ARG A 283 11.02 -17.27 -15.48
C ARG A 283 12.48 -16.97 -15.91
N SER A 284 12.92 -17.55 -17.01
CA SER A 284 14.26 -17.30 -17.57
C SER A 284 14.36 -15.94 -18.26
N ALA A 285 13.29 -15.50 -18.96
CA ALA A 285 13.26 -14.20 -19.60
C ALA A 285 13.24 -13.04 -18.56
N VAL A 286 12.55 -13.23 -17.43
CA VAL A 286 12.54 -12.27 -16.31
C VAL A 286 13.96 -12.02 -15.79
N SER A 287 14.74 -13.07 -15.57
CA SER A 287 16.14 -12.97 -15.13
C SER A 287 16.98 -12.13 -16.09
N GLY A 288 16.84 -12.35 -17.40
CA GLY A 288 17.55 -11.59 -18.43
C GLY A 288 17.09 -10.13 -18.52
N PHE A 289 15.78 -9.88 -18.45
CA PHE A 289 15.20 -8.52 -18.54
C PHE A 289 15.67 -7.60 -17.40
N PHE A 290 15.76 -8.13 -16.18
CA PHE A 290 16.23 -7.36 -15.01
C PHE A 290 17.74 -7.33 -14.87
N GLY A 291 18.50 -7.86 -15.84
CA GLY A 291 19.97 -7.81 -15.81
C GLY A 291 20.57 -8.59 -14.63
N ALA A 292 19.98 -9.72 -14.26
CA ALA A 292 20.50 -10.56 -13.20
C ALA A 292 21.93 -10.98 -13.51
N SER A 293 22.82 -10.92 -12.51
CA SER A 293 24.20 -11.41 -12.66
C SER A 293 24.21 -12.91 -13.01
N SER A 294 25.29 -13.39 -13.62
CA SER A 294 25.43 -14.78 -14.01
C SER A 294 25.24 -15.75 -12.83
N SER A 295 25.60 -15.33 -11.62
CA SER A 295 25.39 -16.10 -10.37
C SER A 295 23.96 -16.03 -9.83
N ALA A 296 23.23 -14.92 -10.05
CA ALA A 296 21.87 -14.76 -9.58
C ALA A 296 20.82 -15.37 -10.54
N PHE A 297 21.14 -15.45 -11.84
CA PHE A 297 20.25 -15.93 -12.89
C PHE A 297 19.61 -17.30 -12.58
N PRO A 298 20.37 -18.37 -12.26
CA PRO A 298 19.79 -19.68 -11.97
C PRO A 298 18.90 -19.63 -10.69
N ILE A 299 19.33 -18.87 -9.68
CA ILE A 299 18.56 -18.74 -8.43
C ILE A 299 17.19 -18.12 -8.69
N VAL A 300 17.10 -17.05 -9.52
CA VAL A 300 15.83 -16.43 -9.88
C VAL A 300 14.93 -17.43 -10.61
N ALA A 301 15.47 -18.14 -11.63
CA ALA A 301 14.69 -19.05 -12.45
C ALA A 301 14.16 -20.26 -11.62
N GLU A 302 14.94 -20.78 -10.69
CA GLU A 302 14.55 -21.91 -9.82
C GLU A 302 13.60 -21.49 -8.70
N SER A 303 13.78 -20.28 -8.14
CA SER A 303 12.96 -19.80 -7.01
C SER A 303 11.63 -19.20 -7.43
N MET A 304 11.50 -18.69 -8.65
CA MET A 304 10.28 -18.01 -9.13
C MET A 304 9.00 -18.85 -8.94
N PRO A 305 8.97 -20.17 -9.24
CA PRO A 305 7.78 -20.98 -8.98
C PRO A 305 7.36 -21.02 -7.52
N VAL A 306 8.32 -21.00 -6.59
CA VAL A 306 8.07 -21.02 -5.14
C VAL A 306 7.32 -19.75 -4.72
N PHE A 307 7.79 -18.58 -5.18
CA PHE A 307 7.14 -17.31 -4.87
C PHE A 307 5.76 -17.18 -5.52
N THR A 308 5.62 -17.63 -6.78
CA THR A 308 4.36 -17.55 -7.50
C THR A 308 3.28 -18.46 -6.92
N ALA A 309 3.66 -19.61 -6.31
CA ALA A 309 2.72 -20.48 -5.59
C ALA A 309 1.99 -19.76 -4.44
N GLY A 310 2.61 -18.72 -3.89
CA GLY A 310 1.99 -17.86 -2.86
C GLY A 310 0.91 -16.91 -3.36
N PHE A 311 0.80 -16.63 -4.67
CA PHE A 311 -0.05 -15.58 -5.20
C PHE A 311 -1.55 -15.77 -4.94
N LEU A 312 -2.05 -17.00 -4.94
CA LEU A 312 -3.45 -17.28 -4.58
C LEU A 312 -3.76 -16.93 -3.12
N PHE A 313 -2.83 -17.23 -2.22
CA PHE A 313 -2.97 -16.89 -0.81
C PHE A 313 -2.88 -15.38 -0.61
N ILE A 314 -1.95 -14.70 -1.31
CA ILE A 314 -1.83 -13.24 -1.31
C ILE A 314 -3.14 -12.61 -1.82
N ALA A 315 -3.70 -13.10 -2.94
CA ALA A 315 -4.95 -12.61 -3.50
C ALA A 315 -6.09 -12.69 -2.48
N PHE A 316 -6.22 -13.84 -1.83
CA PHE A 316 -7.21 -14.04 -0.77
C PHE A 316 -6.97 -13.10 0.42
N CYS A 317 -5.74 -13.03 0.95
CA CYS A 317 -5.41 -12.20 2.11
C CYS A 317 -5.63 -10.72 1.83
N ARG A 318 -5.19 -10.18 0.68
CA ARG A 318 -5.35 -8.76 0.31
C ARG A 318 -6.83 -8.40 0.17
N THR A 319 -7.62 -9.21 -0.53
CA THR A 319 -9.07 -8.99 -0.69
C THR A 319 -9.80 -9.10 0.65
N THR A 320 -9.45 -10.08 1.50
CA THR A 320 -10.03 -10.25 2.84
C THR A 320 -9.71 -9.05 3.74
N THR A 321 -8.47 -8.57 3.69
CA THR A 321 -8.06 -7.37 4.44
C THR A 321 -8.86 -6.15 4.00
N SER A 322 -9.04 -5.97 2.67
CA SER A 322 -9.84 -4.87 2.13
C SER A 322 -11.30 -4.96 2.55
N TYR A 323 -11.88 -6.15 2.56
CA TYR A 323 -13.23 -6.37 3.08
C TYR A 323 -13.35 -6.01 4.57
N PHE A 324 -12.40 -6.43 5.40
CA PHE A 324 -12.46 -6.17 6.84
C PHE A 324 -12.37 -4.67 7.17
N TYR A 325 -11.44 -3.91 6.58
CA TYR A 325 -11.43 -2.48 6.86
C TYR A 325 -12.62 -1.75 6.22
N ALA A 326 -13.11 -2.19 5.05
CA ALA A 326 -14.30 -1.64 4.41
C ALA A 326 -15.57 -1.85 5.24
N THR A 327 -15.64 -2.92 6.05
CA THR A 327 -16.77 -3.28 6.90
C THR A 327 -16.56 -2.94 8.38
N LYS A 328 -15.55 -2.13 8.71
CA LYS A 328 -15.20 -1.70 10.08
C LYS A 328 -14.72 -2.83 11.01
N GLN A 329 -14.36 -3.97 10.48
CA GLN A 329 -13.72 -5.07 11.23
C GLN A 329 -12.21 -4.81 11.35
N ASN A 330 -11.86 -3.65 11.91
CA ASN A 330 -10.49 -3.15 11.90
C ASN A 330 -9.51 -4.12 12.57
N LEU A 331 -9.88 -4.74 13.70
CA LEU A 331 -9.00 -5.69 14.40
C LEU A 331 -8.64 -6.89 13.51
N PHE A 332 -9.60 -7.44 12.76
CA PHE A 332 -9.36 -8.57 11.87
C PHE A 332 -8.44 -8.17 10.72
N SER A 333 -8.62 -6.96 10.21
CA SER A 333 -7.74 -6.38 9.20
C SER A 333 -6.31 -6.19 9.73
N TYR A 334 -6.15 -5.70 10.99
CA TYR A 334 -4.82 -5.56 11.62
C TYR A 334 -4.10 -6.89 11.77
N LEU A 335 -4.81 -7.94 12.22
CA LEU A 335 -4.23 -9.26 12.39
C LEU A 335 -3.67 -9.82 11.07
N LEU A 336 -4.33 -9.58 9.94
CA LEU A 336 -3.83 -10.02 8.63
C LEU A 336 -2.63 -9.19 8.17
N VAL A 337 -2.71 -7.87 8.31
CA VAL A 337 -1.66 -6.95 7.82
C VAL A 337 -0.37 -7.08 8.61
N TYR A 338 -0.47 -6.96 9.93
CA TYR A 338 0.71 -6.98 10.80
C TYR A 338 1.13 -8.40 11.19
N GLY A 339 0.26 -9.38 11.00
CA GLY A 339 0.58 -10.79 11.13
C GLY A 339 1.60 -11.27 10.10
N GLU A 340 1.62 -10.67 8.89
CA GLU A 340 2.53 -11.06 7.82
C GLU A 340 4.01 -10.94 8.24
N PRO A 341 4.55 -9.77 8.62
CA PRO A 341 5.95 -9.65 9.00
C PRO A 341 6.27 -10.41 10.30
N VAL A 342 5.32 -10.52 11.22
CA VAL A 342 5.52 -11.27 12.47
C VAL A 342 5.67 -12.77 12.21
N LEU A 343 4.76 -13.39 11.48
CA LEU A 343 4.84 -14.81 11.12
C LEU A 343 6.08 -15.10 10.29
N LEU A 344 6.38 -14.23 9.31
CA LEU A 344 7.57 -14.39 8.48
C LEU A 344 8.85 -14.31 9.32
N PHE A 345 8.94 -13.37 10.27
CA PHE A 345 10.09 -13.28 11.17
C PHE A 345 10.31 -14.59 11.95
N PHE A 346 9.27 -15.19 12.53
CA PHE A 346 9.38 -16.45 13.25
C PHE A 346 9.76 -17.61 12.32
N LEU A 347 9.18 -17.71 11.13
CA LEU A 347 9.52 -18.75 10.16
C LEU A 347 10.96 -18.63 9.67
N LEU A 348 11.46 -17.40 9.43
CA LEU A 348 12.83 -17.14 8.99
C LEU A 348 13.87 -17.38 10.10
N THR A 349 13.52 -17.14 11.36
CA THR A 349 14.47 -17.21 12.47
C THR A 349 14.51 -18.58 13.12
N LEU A 350 13.34 -19.18 13.37
CA LEU A 350 13.21 -20.42 14.15
C LEU A 350 12.71 -21.62 13.33
N GLY A 351 12.19 -21.34 12.10
CA GLY A 351 11.49 -22.35 11.32
C GLY A 351 12.37 -23.04 10.27
N LEU A 352 12.23 -22.67 9.01
CA LEU A 352 12.73 -23.41 7.85
C LEU A 352 14.23 -23.20 7.53
N PRO A 353 14.79 -21.97 7.56
CA PRO A 353 16.16 -21.74 7.11
C PRO A 353 17.25 -22.49 7.91
N PRO A 354 17.12 -22.70 9.24
CA PRO A 354 18.09 -23.51 9.98
C PRO A 354 18.23 -24.95 9.45
N VAL A 355 17.15 -25.51 8.88
CA VAL A 355 17.12 -26.90 8.36
C VAL A 355 17.35 -26.91 6.84
N MET A 356 16.67 -26.06 6.09
CA MET A 356 16.63 -26.08 4.62
C MET A 356 17.49 -24.98 3.97
N LYS A 357 18.26 -24.21 4.76
CA LYS A 357 19.12 -23.11 4.29
C LYS A 357 18.32 -22.11 3.39
N LEU A 358 18.86 -21.80 2.20
CA LEU A 358 18.28 -20.84 1.28
C LEU A 358 16.87 -21.23 0.78
N GLU A 359 16.64 -22.51 0.52
CA GLU A 359 15.30 -23.01 0.14
C GLU A 359 14.27 -22.74 1.23
N GLY A 360 14.66 -22.87 2.50
CA GLY A 360 13.83 -22.53 3.64
C GLY A 360 13.48 -21.04 3.72
N VAL A 361 14.39 -20.17 3.28
CA VAL A 361 14.09 -18.73 3.17
C VAL A 361 12.97 -18.50 2.14
N TRP A 362 13.09 -19.10 0.96
CA TRP A 362 12.10 -18.94 -0.11
C TRP A 362 10.74 -19.53 0.23
N LEU A 363 10.72 -20.71 0.82
CA LEU A 363 9.50 -21.40 1.26
C LEU A 363 8.78 -20.67 2.41
N SER A 364 9.51 -19.92 3.24
CA SER A 364 8.90 -19.14 4.32
C SER A 364 7.87 -18.14 3.82
N VAL A 365 8.02 -17.61 2.59
CA VAL A 365 7.09 -16.64 2.02
C VAL A 365 5.71 -17.25 1.69
N PRO A 366 5.57 -18.26 0.83
CA PRO A 366 4.28 -18.87 0.55
C PRO A 366 3.65 -19.55 1.78
N ILE A 367 4.45 -20.09 2.70
CA ILE A 367 3.94 -20.66 3.95
C ILE A 367 3.35 -19.58 4.84
N THR A 368 4.01 -18.42 4.99
CA THR A 368 3.43 -17.26 5.71
C THR A 368 2.07 -16.89 5.13
N GLN A 369 1.98 -16.78 3.80
CA GLN A 369 0.74 -16.40 3.14
C GLN A 369 -0.36 -17.47 3.29
N SER A 370 0.00 -18.75 3.27
CA SER A 370 -0.97 -19.84 3.51
C SER A 370 -1.50 -19.84 4.95
N LEU A 371 -0.64 -19.60 5.94
CA LEU A 371 -1.06 -19.48 7.34
C LEU A 371 -1.97 -18.26 7.56
N LEU A 372 -1.64 -17.13 6.93
CA LEU A 372 -2.52 -15.95 6.95
C LEU A 372 -3.86 -16.20 6.25
N ALA A 373 -3.87 -16.98 5.17
CA ALA A 373 -5.12 -17.36 4.50
C ALA A 373 -5.99 -18.24 5.41
N VAL A 374 -5.40 -19.17 6.14
CA VAL A 374 -6.12 -19.98 7.15
C VAL A 374 -6.68 -19.09 8.26
N LEU A 375 -5.87 -18.15 8.78
CA LEU A 375 -6.33 -17.16 9.76
C LEU A 375 -7.48 -16.33 9.19
N GLY A 376 -7.34 -15.82 7.97
CA GLY A 376 -8.37 -15.03 7.28
C GLY A 376 -9.69 -15.79 7.13
N MET A 377 -9.64 -17.07 6.77
CA MET A 377 -10.83 -17.94 6.72
C MET A 377 -11.48 -18.13 8.10
N ALA A 378 -10.67 -18.30 9.14
CA ALA A 378 -11.19 -18.41 10.51
C ALA A 378 -11.88 -17.10 10.94
N LEU A 379 -11.26 -15.93 10.67
CA LEU A 379 -11.83 -14.62 10.99
C LEU A 379 -13.13 -14.34 10.22
N LEU A 380 -13.22 -14.73 8.94
CA LEU A 380 -14.45 -14.62 8.16
C LEU A 380 -15.59 -15.47 8.75
N ARG A 381 -15.28 -16.69 9.18
CA ARG A 381 -16.28 -17.56 9.86
C ARG A 381 -16.72 -16.97 11.19
N MET A 382 -15.82 -16.33 11.93
CA MET A 382 -16.17 -15.63 13.19
C MET A 382 -17.09 -14.43 12.91
N GLU A 383 -16.78 -13.62 11.91
CA GLU A 383 -17.61 -12.49 11.48
C GLU A 383 -19.01 -12.96 11.05
N GLU A 384 -19.10 -14.03 10.26
CA GLU A 384 -20.37 -14.58 9.79
C GLU A 384 -21.25 -15.14 10.93
N ARG A 385 -20.65 -15.68 11.98
CA ARG A 385 -21.36 -16.17 13.17
C ARG A 385 -21.81 -15.04 14.10
N SER A 386 -21.08 -13.95 14.16
CA SER A 386 -21.42 -12.80 15.03
C SER A 386 -22.53 -11.92 14.45
N LEU A 387 -22.93 -12.14 13.19
CA LEU A 387 -23.96 -11.40 12.47
C LEU A 387 -25.18 -12.24 12.04
N PRO A 388 -25.82 -13.07 12.92
CA PRO A 388 -27.11 -13.65 12.61
C PRO A 388 -28.15 -12.52 12.65
N GLY A 389 -28.48 -11.93 11.49
CA GLY A 389 -29.51 -10.90 11.37
C GLY A 389 -29.10 -9.56 12.00
N TYR A 390 -28.06 -8.93 11.49
CA TYR A 390 -27.68 -7.57 11.85
C TYR A 390 -28.86 -6.62 11.62
N GLN A 391 -29.69 -6.46 12.64
CA GLN A 391 -30.64 -5.36 12.75
C GLN A 391 -29.80 -4.13 13.15
N TYR A 392 -29.54 -3.28 12.18
CA TYR A 392 -28.91 -1.98 12.41
C TYR A 392 -29.73 -1.19 13.42
N SER A 393 -29.23 -1.02 14.65
CA SER A 393 -29.77 -0.08 15.63
C SER A 393 -29.09 1.27 15.45
N PRO A 394 -29.82 2.33 15.10
CA PRO A 394 -29.24 3.67 14.91
C PRO A 394 -28.73 4.35 16.18
N LYS A 395 -28.88 3.71 17.36
CA LYS A 395 -28.66 4.32 18.68
C LYS A 395 -27.21 4.29 19.21
N ASN A 396 -26.26 3.60 18.55
CA ASN A 396 -24.90 3.39 19.10
C ASN A 396 -23.77 4.05 18.32
N ASP A 397 -24.03 5.04 17.46
CA ASP A 397 -22.98 5.80 16.75
C ASP A 397 -22.84 7.24 17.26
#